data_4cb7b86c69a299801a1a06c824e6bf2e
#
_entry.id   4cb7b86c69a299801a1a06c824e6bf2e
#
_cell.length_a   1.000
_cell.length_b   1.000
_cell.length_c   1.000
_cell.angle_alpha   90.00
_cell.angle_beta   90.00
_cell.angle_gamma   90.00
#
_symmetry.space_group_name_H-M   'P 1'
#
loop_
_entity.id
_entity.type
_entity.pdbx_description
1 polymer ?
#
loop_
_entity_poly.entity_id
_entity_poly.type
_entity_poly.pdbx_seq_one_letter_code
_entity_poly.pdbx_strand_id
1 'polypeptide(L)'
;MPEASPLAFPCDFPIKVMGRKQHGFAQQVTEIVRRHAPDFDPGTVQMRPSRQGRYLSVTCVVRATSREQLDTLYRELCDHPGVVMVL
;
A
#
# COMPACT_ATOMS: atom_id res chain seq x y z
N MET A 1 -21.83 -8.38 -15.77
CA MET A 1 -21.25 -8.37 -15.14
C MET A 1 -20.56 -8.95 -14.79
N PRO A 2 -20.41 -9.01 -15.13
CA PRO A 2 -19.84 -9.52 -14.36
C PRO A 2 -19.35 -9.09 -13.58
N GLU A 3 -19.69 -9.27 -13.32
CA GLU A 3 -19.19 -8.87 -12.31
C GLU A 3 -17.86 -9.26 -12.05
N ALA A 4 -17.04 -8.41 -11.73
CA ALA A 4 -15.78 -8.79 -11.28
C ALA A 4 -15.94 -9.81 -10.21
N SER A 5 -15.12 -10.82 -10.22
CA SER A 5 -15.25 -11.79 -9.17
C SER A 5 -14.93 -11.12 -7.85
N PRO A 6 -15.71 -11.41 -6.82
CA PRO A 6 -15.45 -10.84 -5.51
C PRO A 6 -14.12 -11.37 -4.97
N LEU A 7 -13.46 -10.54 -4.16
CA LEU A 7 -12.24 -10.98 -3.51
C LEU A 7 -12.56 -12.10 -2.54
N ALA A 8 -11.75 -13.15 -2.60
CA ALA A 8 -11.85 -14.23 -1.63
C ALA A 8 -10.85 -13.97 -0.51
N PHE A 9 -11.33 -13.84 0.70
CA PHE A 9 -10.46 -13.60 1.85
C PHE A 9 -10.23 -14.88 2.63
N PRO A 10 -9.03 -15.08 3.18
CA PRO A 10 -7.89 -14.18 3.07
C PRO A 10 -7.18 -14.36 1.72
N CYS A 11 -6.50 -13.31 1.28
CA CYS A 11 -5.76 -13.38 0.03
C CYS A 11 -4.59 -12.40 0.08
N ASP A 12 -3.61 -12.66 -0.78
CA ASP A 12 -2.49 -11.72 -0.93
C ASP A 12 -2.93 -10.62 -1.87
N PHE A 13 -2.83 -9.39 -1.41
CA PHE A 13 -3.35 -8.25 -2.13
C PHE A 13 -2.25 -7.21 -2.31
N PRO A 14 -1.81 -6.94 -3.54
CA PRO A 14 -0.76 -5.96 -3.78
C PRO A 14 -1.32 -4.54 -3.76
N ILE A 15 -0.62 -3.67 -3.06
CA ILE A 15 -0.96 -2.26 -2.99
C ILE A 15 0.26 -1.48 -3.43
N LYS A 16 0.07 -0.58 -4.38
CA LYS A 16 1.15 0.29 -4.83
C LYS A 16 0.83 1.70 -4.37
N VAL A 17 1.73 2.28 -3.58
CA VAL A 17 1.58 3.61 -3.04
C VAL A 17 2.61 4.50 -3.72
N MET A 18 2.15 5.57 -4.36
CA MET A 18 3.03 6.50 -5.04
C MET A 18 3.01 7.83 -4.30
N GLY A 19 4.18 8.35 -3.99
CA GLY A 19 4.29 9.62 -3.30
C GLY A 19 5.54 10.35 -3.66
N ARG A 20 5.73 11.53 -3.07
CA ARG A 20 6.93 12.30 -3.30
C ARG A 20 8.11 11.59 -2.66
N LYS A 21 9.23 11.62 -3.35
CA LYS A 21 10.43 10.98 -2.86
C LYS A 21 11.01 11.85 -1.75
N GLN A 22 10.71 11.47 -0.51
CA GLN A 22 11.18 12.17 0.68
C GLN A 22 11.80 11.17 1.62
N HIS A 23 12.70 11.67 2.46
CA HIS A 23 13.32 10.84 3.48
C HIS A 23 12.23 10.24 4.38
N GLY A 24 12.28 8.92 4.55
CA GLY A 24 11.35 8.24 5.44
C GLY A 24 10.00 7.91 4.83
N PHE A 25 9.74 8.26 3.56
CA PHE A 25 8.45 8.00 2.96
C PHE A 25 8.11 6.51 2.96
N ALA A 26 9.04 5.68 2.48
CA ALA A 26 8.78 4.23 2.42
C ALA A 26 8.57 3.65 3.80
N GLN A 27 9.32 4.13 4.80
CA GLN A 27 9.16 3.67 6.17
C GLN A 27 7.78 4.04 6.72
N GLN A 28 7.31 5.26 6.43
CA GLN A 28 6.00 5.70 6.90
C GLN A 28 4.89 4.87 6.26
N VAL A 29 4.99 4.59 4.96
CA VAL A 29 4.03 3.74 4.28
C VAL A 29 4.02 2.35 4.91
N THR A 30 5.19 1.80 5.15
CA THR A 30 5.31 0.47 5.76
C THR A 30 4.66 0.43 7.13
N GLU A 31 4.85 1.48 7.93
CA GLU A 31 4.25 1.52 9.26
C GLU A 31 2.73 1.55 9.19
N ILE A 32 2.18 2.30 8.24
CA ILE A 32 0.74 2.32 8.05
C ILE A 32 0.23 0.93 7.67
N VAL A 33 0.92 0.29 6.72
CA VAL A 33 0.52 -1.04 6.29
C VAL A 33 0.54 -2.02 7.45
N ARG A 34 1.57 -1.96 8.29
CA ARG A 34 1.72 -2.90 9.41
C ARG A 34 0.64 -2.70 10.47
N ARG A 35 0.13 -1.49 10.63
CA ARG A 35 -0.95 -1.28 11.59
C ARG A 35 -2.21 -2.00 11.19
N HIS A 36 -2.43 -2.14 9.89
CA HIS A 36 -3.62 -2.80 9.37
C HIS A 36 -3.39 -4.26 9.02
N ALA A 37 -2.13 -4.65 8.82
CA ALA A 37 -1.75 -6.01 8.51
C ALA A 37 -0.50 -6.36 9.31
N PRO A 38 -0.67 -6.74 10.58
CA PRO A 38 0.48 -6.93 11.48
C PRO A 38 1.46 -8.02 11.03
N ASP A 39 0.99 -8.95 10.21
CA ASP A 39 1.84 -10.02 9.69
C ASP A 39 2.57 -9.63 8.42
N PHE A 40 2.44 -8.38 7.97
CA PHE A 40 3.14 -7.90 6.80
C PHE A 40 4.66 -7.92 7.03
N ASP A 41 5.40 -8.44 6.06
CA ASP A 41 6.85 -8.51 6.14
C ASP A 41 7.48 -7.32 5.43
N PRO A 42 8.05 -6.36 6.18
CA PRO A 42 8.67 -5.18 5.56
C PRO A 42 9.80 -5.52 4.60
N GLY A 43 10.41 -6.69 4.75
CA GLY A 43 11.50 -7.10 3.86
C GLY A 43 11.05 -7.40 2.45
N THR A 44 9.73 -7.51 2.23
CA THR A 44 9.20 -7.79 0.90
C THR A 44 8.79 -6.53 0.15
N VAL A 45 8.92 -5.37 0.76
CA VAL A 45 8.56 -4.10 0.13
C VAL A 45 9.45 -3.86 -1.09
N GLN A 46 8.82 -3.47 -2.19
CA GLN A 46 9.55 -3.11 -3.40
C GLN A 46 9.39 -1.61 -3.63
N MET A 47 10.49 -0.96 -3.95
CA MET A 47 10.49 0.47 -4.18
C MET A 47 11.05 0.76 -5.56
N ARG A 48 10.43 1.71 -6.25
CA ARG A 48 10.90 2.11 -7.56
C ARG A 48 10.80 3.63 -7.68
N PRO A 49 11.91 4.33 -7.88
CA PRO A 49 11.86 5.77 -8.11
C PRO A 49 11.32 6.06 -9.51
N SER A 50 10.70 7.22 -9.67
CA SER A 50 10.28 7.67 -10.98
C SER A 50 11.50 8.01 -11.82
N ARG A 51 11.27 8.19 -13.13
CA ARG A 51 12.36 8.43 -14.07
C ARG A 51 13.23 9.62 -13.65
N GLN A 52 12.60 10.67 -13.11
CA GLN A 52 13.33 11.88 -12.72
C GLN A 52 13.62 11.93 -11.23
N GLY A 53 13.27 10.89 -10.50
CA GLY A 53 13.57 10.82 -9.08
C GLY A 53 12.71 11.68 -8.17
N ARG A 54 11.63 12.25 -8.68
CA ARG A 54 10.75 13.10 -7.86
C ARG A 54 9.74 12.29 -7.06
N TYR A 55 9.39 11.13 -7.55
CA TYR A 55 8.36 10.29 -6.94
C TYR A 55 8.93 8.91 -6.65
N LEU A 56 8.32 8.26 -5.68
CA LEU A 56 8.70 6.92 -5.30
C LEU A 56 7.45 6.08 -5.24
N SER A 57 7.47 4.91 -5.85
CA SER A 57 6.39 3.95 -5.66
C SER A 57 6.85 2.88 -4.69
N VAL A 58 5.98 2.54 -3.75
CA VAL A 58 6.23 1.54 -2.72
C VAL A 58 5.15 0.48 -2.90
N THR A 59 5.56 -0.73 -3.21
CA THR A 59 4.63 -1.83 -3.43
C THR A 59 4.69 -2.77 -2.24
N CYS A 60 3.52 -3.00 -1.65
CA CYS A 60 3.36 -3.86 -0.49
C CYS A 60 2.34 -4.93 -0.82
N VAL A 61 2.67 -6.19 -0.57
CA VAL A 61 1.70 -7.27 -0.69
C VAL A 61 1.22 -7.59 0.71
N VAL A 62 -0.06 -7.33 0.95
CA VAL A 62 -0.64 -7.52 2.29
C VAL A 62 -1.53 -8.74 2.29
N ARG A 63 -1.60 -9.40 3.43
CA ARG A 63 -2.55 -10.49 3.63
C ARG A 63 -3.89 -9.87 3.98
N ALA A 64 -4.75 -9.74 3.00
CA ALA A 64 -6.06 -9.12 3.20
C ALA A 64 -7.01 -10.12 3.82
N THR A 65 -7.62 -9.74 4.94
CA THR A 65 -8.54 -10.62 5.66
C THR A 65 -9.98 -10.18 5.53
N SER A 66 -10.22 -8.94 5.12
CA SER A 66 -11.57 -8.44 4.96
C SER A 66 -11.54 -7.19 4.09
N ARG A 67 -12.70 -6.84 3.54
CA ARG A 67 -12.84 -5.60 2.80
C ARG A 67 -12.68 -4.40 3.73
N GLU A 68 -13.16 -4.50 4.95
CA GLU A 68 -13.01 -3.40 5.90
C GLU A 68 -11.56 -3.08 6.19
N GLN A 69 -10.73 -4.11 6.32
CA GLN A 69 -9.31 -3.92 6.52
C GLN A 69 -8.71 -3.11 5.36
N LEU A 70 -9.03 -3.50 4.13
CA LEU A 70 -8.51 -2.83 2.96
C LEU A 70 -9.02 -1.39 2.86
N ASP A 71 -10.30 -1.18 3.10
CA ASP A 71 -10.88 0.16 3.02
C ASP A 71 -10.22 1.10 4.02
N THR A 72 -10.01 0.63 5.25
CA THR A 72 -9.39 1.43 6.29
C THR A 72 -7.95 1.73 5.95
N LEU A 73 -7.23 0.73 5.43
CA LEU A 73 -5.84 0.89 5.02
C LEU A 73 -5.73 1.92 3.89
N TYR A 74 -6.56 1.78 2.86
CA TYR A 74 -6.54 2.73 1.74
C TYR A 74 -6.85 4.14 2.21
N ARG A 75 -7.81 4.29 3.11
CA ARG A 75 -8.17 5.61 3.63
C ARG A 75 -6.99 6.26 4.34
N GLU A 76 -6.31 5.49 5.18
CA GLU A 76 -5.17 6.05 5.91
C GLU A 76 -4.02 6.40 4.98
N LEU A 77 -3.76 5.56 3.98
CA LEU A 77 -2.72 5.87 3.00
C LEU A 77 -3.06 7.13 2.23
N CYS A 78 -4.32 7.27 1.81
CA CYS A 78 -4.73 8.46 1.06
C CYS A 78 -4.70 9.72 1.90
N ASP A 79 -4.85 9.60 3.21
CA ASP A 79 -4.79 10.74 4.10
C ASP A 79 -3.37 11.21 4.37
N HIS A 80 -2.37 10.41 4.03
CA HIS A 80 -0.98 10.78 4.26
C HIS A 80 -0.58 11.90 3.29
N PRO A 81 -0.06 13.03 3.80
CA PRO A 81 0.19 14.19 2.94
C PRO A 81 1.24 13.95 1.86
N GLY A 82 2.11 12.97 2.04
CA GLY A 82 3.12 12.67 1.02
C GLY A 82 2.62 11.74 -0.07
N VAL A 83 1.43 11.14 0.09
CA VAL A 83 0.90 10.19 -0.86
C VAL A 83 0.17 10.92 -1.97
N VAL A 84 0.52 10.58 -3.22
CA VAL A 84 -0.11 11.17 -4.40
C VAL A 84 -1.20 10.23 -4.93
N MET A 85 -0.95 8.94 -4.88
CA MET A 85 -1.87 7.99 -5.48
C MET A 85 -1.68 6.62 -4.83
N VAL A 86 -2.78 5.89 -4.67
CA VAL A 86 -2.75 4.50 -4.20
C VAL A 86 -3.47 3.65 -5.24
N LEU A 87 -2.80 2.62 -5.71
CA LEU A 87 -3.35 1.71 -6.71
C LEU A 87 -3.61 0.32 -6.14
#